data_97a88a929a4589a8913ec6d546ea118f
#
_entry.id   97a88a929a4589a8913ec6d546ea118f
#
_cell.length_a   1.000
_cell.length_b   1.000
_cell.length_c   1.000
_cell.angle_alpha   90.00
_cell.angle_beta   90.00
_cell.angle_gamma   90.00
#
_symmetry.space_group_name_H-M   'P 1'
#
loop_
_entity.id
_entity.type
_entity.pdbx_description
1 polymer ?
#
loop_
_entity_poly.entity_id
_entity_poly.type
_entity_poly.pdbx_seq_one_letter_code
_entity_poly.pdbx_strand_id
1 'polypeptide(L)'
;MLNIEEIKVIIPHRYPFLLIDRVEEMEVGKSVHAVKCITASEPWFTGHFPDHNVMPGVLLVEAMAQAGAVSILSMEENRGKL
;
A
#
# COMPACT_ATOMS: atom_id res chain seq x y z
N MET A 1 1.47 14.64 -3.14
CA MET A 1 1.68 13.80 -1.94
C MET A 1 0.38 13.44 -1.28
N LEU A 2 0.24 12.19 -0.85
CA LEU A 2 -0.97 11.71 -0.18
C LEU A 2 -0.61 11.13 1.19
N ASN A 3 -1.35 11.51 2.22
CA ASN A 3 -1.23 10.89 3.54
C ASN A 3 -2.16 9.67 3.61
N ILE A 4 -2.13 8.96 4.75
CA ILE A 4 -2.89 7.71 4.88
C ILE A 4 -4.40 7.92 4.78
N GLU A 5 -4.94 9.01 5.28
CA GLU A 5 -6.37 9.28 5.19
C GLU A 5 -6.80 9.49 3.73
N GLU A 6 -5.96 10.17 2.96
CA GLU A 6 -6.24 10.40 1.54
C GLU A 6 -6.17 9.11 0.75
N ILE A 7 -5.21 8.23 1.09
CA ILE A 7 -5.11 6.91 0.47
C ILE A 7 -6.37 6.10 0.75
N LYS A 8 -6.88 6.15 1.98
CA LYS A 8 -8.09 5.41 2.35
C LYS A 8 -9.33 5.87 1.59
N VAL A 9 -9.36 7.09 1.10
CA VAL A 9 -10.46 7.56 0.26
C VAL A 9 -10.41 6.89 -1.11
N ILE A 10 -9.21 6.55 -1.59
CA ILE A 10 -9.00 6.04 -2.94
C ILE A 10 -9.12 4.52 -3.03
N ILE A 11 -8.52 3.80 -2.06
CA ILE A 11 -8.57 2.34 -2.06
C ILE A 11 -9.30 1.81 -0.82
N PRO A 12 -10.00 0.67 -0.94
CA PRO A 12 -10.82 0.14 0.16
C PRO A 12 -10.04 -0.68 1.18
N HIS A 13 -8.78 -0.98 0.91
CA HIS A 13 -7.94 -1.79 1.81
C HIS A 13 -7.86 -1.19 3.21
N ARG A 14 -7.85 -2.05 4.22
CA ARG A 14 -7.75 -1.63 5.62
C ARG A 14 -6.84 -2.56 6.39
N TYR A 15 -6.41 -2.14 7.57
CA TYR A 15 -5.56 -2.95 8.41
C TYR A 15 -6.13 -4.36 8.58
N PRO A 16 -5.35 -5.42 8.52
CA PRO A 16 -3.89 -5.43 8.36
C PRO A 16 -3.40 -5.46 6.90
N PHE A 17 -4.29 -5.32 5.93
CA PHE A 17 -3.95 -5.49 4.53
C PHE A 17 -3.76 -4.19 3.76
N LEU A 18 -3.83 -3.05 4.40
CA LEU A 18 -3.43 -1.79 3.79
C LEU A 18 -1.92 -1.64 3.96
N LEU A 19 -1.18 -1.78 2.86
CA LEU A 19 0.26 -1.97 2.91
C LEU A 19 1.10 -0.77 2.49
N ILE A 20 0.49 0.39 2.27
CA ILE A 20 1.26 1.61 1.97
C ILE A 20 0.93 2.69 2.99
N ASP A 21 1.93 3.47 3.36
CA ASP A 21 1.79 4.47 4.41
C ASP A 21 1.58 5.88 3.88
N ARG A 22 2.20 6.19 2.75
CA ARG A 22 2.02 7.49 2.11
C ARG A 22 2.46 7.42 0.65
N VAL A 23 2.01 8.37 -0.12
CA VAL A 23 2.47 8.59 -1.49
C VAL A 23 3.27 9.88 -1.51
N GLU A 24 4.51 9.82 -1.98
CA GLU A 24 5.38 10.98 -2.05
C GLU A 24 5.23 11.74 -3.34
N GLU A 25 5.15 11.02 -4.45
CA GLU A 25 4.97 11.60 -5.77
C GLU A 25 4.07 10.70 -6.60
N MET A 26 3.26 11.27 -7.44
CA MET A 26 2.39 10.52 -8.31
C MET A 26 2.05 11.30 -9.57
N GLU A 27 2.15 10.63 -10.71
CA GLU A 27 1.58 11.11 -11.95
C GLU A 27 0.40 10.20 -12.24
N VAL A 28 -0.81 10.72 -12.03
CA VAL A 28 -2.05 9.93 -12.07
C VAL A 28 -2.15 9.11 -13.35
N GLY A 29 -2.37 7.81 -13.19
CA GLY A 29 -2.49 6.89 -14.31
C GLY A 29 -1.16 6.48 -14.95
N LYS A 30 -0.04 7.00 -14.48
CA LYS A 30 1.28 6.71 -15.08
C LYS A 30 2.29 6.16 -14.09
N SER A 31 2.49 6.82 -12.96
CA SER A 31 3.53 6.44 -12.02
C SER A 31 3.16 6.83 -10.61
N VAL A 32 3.76 6.15 -9.64
CA VAL A 32 3.55 6.44 -8.24
C VAL A 32 4.82 6.06 -7.46
N HIS A 33 5.18 6.94 -6.53
CA HIS A 33 6.26 6.67 -5.58
C HIS A 33 5.63 6.65 -4.19
N ALA A 34 5.45 5.46 -3.66
CA ALA A 34 4.83 5.24 -2.36
C ALA A 34 5.85 4.72 -1.36
N VAL A 35 5.51 4.85 -0.08
CA VAL A 35 6.37 4.41 1.02
C VAL A 35 5.58 3.46 1.90
N LYS A 36 6.20 2.34 2.25
CA LYS A 36 5.73 1.43 3.27
C LYS A 36 6.76 1.33 4.37
N CYS A 37 6.36 1.64 5.59
CA CYS A 37 7.21 1.47 6.76
C CYS A 37 7.12 0.01 7.23
N ILE A 38 8.27 -0.62 7.47
CA ILE A 38 8.32 -2.01 7.93
C ILE A 38 8.70 -2.00 9.40
N THR A 39 7.87 -2.63 10.23
CA THR A 39 8.10 -2.68 11.68
C THR A 39 7.84 -4.08 12.22
N ALA A 40 8.56 -4.44 13.28
CA ALA A 40 8.43 -5.75 13.92
C ALA A 40 7.03 -5.99 14.50
N SER A 41 6.24 -4.95 14.72
CA SER A 41 4.88 -5.08 15.24
C SER A 41 3.85 -5.46 14.16
N GLU A 42 4.27 -5.61 12.91
CA GLU A 42 3.34 -6.02 11.87
C GLU A 42 2.95 -7.50 12.05
N PRO A 43 1.66 -7.85 11.82
CA PRO A 43 1.14 -9.16 12.22
C PRO A 43 1.78 -10.37 11.54
N TRP A 44 2.27 -10.23 10.31
CA TRP A 44 2.88 -11.35 9.60
C TRP A 44 4.20 -11.81 10.20
N PHE A 45 4.88 -10.97 10.96
CA PHE A 45 6.15 -11.36 11.58
C PHE A 45 5.98 -12.36 12.72
N THR A 46 4.78 -12.57 13.21
CA THR A 46 4.51 -13.59 14.21
C THR A 46 4.89 -14.98 13.69
N GLY A 47 4.65 -15.24 12.40
CA GLY A 47 4.96 -16.53 11.80
C GLY A 47 6.08 -16.52 10.77
N HIS A 48 6.52 -15.36 10.32
CA HIS A 48 7.47 -15.26 9.20
C HIS A 48 8.68 -14.38 9.58
N PHE A 49 9.52 -14.78 10.55
CA PHE A 49 9.50 -16.04 11.31
C PHE A 49 9.62 -15.71 12.79
N PRO A 50 9.24 -16.60 13.71
CA PRO A 50 9.22 -16.28 15.15
C PRO A 50 10.55 -15.76 15.70
N ASP A 51 11.69 -16.33 15.27
CA ASP A 51 13.01 -15.94 15.75
C ASP A 51 13.75 -14.97 14.84
N HIS A 52 13.20 -14.66 13.68
CA HIS A 52 13.85 -13.80 12.70
C HIS A 52 12.81 -13.22 11.74
N ASN A 53 12.57 -11.92 11.85
CA ASN A 53 11.57 -11.26 11.02
C ASN A 53 12.07 -11.08 9.58
N VAL A 54 11.34 -11.67 8.65
CA VAL A 54 11.61 -11.51 7.22
C VAL A 54 10.33 -11.01 6.55
N MET A 55 10.43 -9.90 5.82
CA MET A 55 9.25 -9.37 5.10
C MET A 55 8.82 -10.35 4.03
N PRO A 56 7.57 -10.86 4.08
CA PRO A 56 7.09 -11.79 3.05
C PRO A 56 7.12 -11.15 1.67
N GLY A 57 7.76 -11.84 0.70
CA GLY A 57 7.87 -11.33 -0.67
C GLY A 57 6.53 -11.07 -1.33
N VAL A 58 5.55 -11.92 -1.06
CA VAL A 58 4.21 -11.76 -1.63
C VAL A 58 3.56 -10.45 -1.17
N LEU A 59 3.86 -10.01 0.06
CA LEU A 59 3.32 -8.75 0.57
C LEU A 59 4.02 -7.54 -0.05
N LEU A 60 5.29 -7.66 -0.43
CA LEU A 60 5.97 -6.61 -1.18
C LEU A 60 5.31 -6.41 -2.54
N VAL A 61 4.97 -7.52 -3.22
CA VAL A 61 4.26 -7.45 -4.49
C VAL A 61 2.87 -6.84 -4.31
N GLU A 62 2.17 -7.22 -3.25
CA GLU A 62 0.85 -6.66 -2.95
C GLU A 62 0.94 -5.15 -2.66
N ALA A 63 1.97 -4.71 -1.92
CA ALA A 63 2.17 -3.29 -1.65
C ALA A 63 2.36 -2.51 -2.95
N MET A 64 3.15 -3.05 -3.88
CA MET A 64 3.33 -2.43 -5.19
C MET A 64 2.02 -2.37 -5.98
N ALA A 65 1.21 -3.41 -5.90
CA ALA A 65 -0.11 -3.43 -6.56
C ALA A 65 -1.04 -2.38 -5.96
N GLN A 66 -1.01 -2.21 -4.64
CA GLN A 66 -1.82 -1.19 -3.98
C GLN A 66 -1.38 0.22 -4.38
N ALA A 67 -0.07 0.46 -4.46
CA ALA A 67 0.45 1.73 -4.92
C ALA A 67 -0.02 2.02 -6.35
N GLY A 68 0.06 1.02 -7.22
CA GLY A 68 -0.45 1.14 -8.59
C GLY A 68 -1.95 1.42 -8.62
N ALA A 69 -2.71 0.77 -7.74
CA ALA A 69 -4.16 0.99 -7.64
C ALA A 69 -4.46 2.42 -7.22
N VAL A 70 -3.69 3.01 -6.32
CA VAL A 70 -3.87 4.41 -5.93
C VAL A 70 -3.74 5.32 -7.14
N SER A 71 -2.72 5.09 -7.97
CA SER A 71 -2.53 5.91 -9.17
C SER A 71 -3.70 5.77 -10.15
N ILE A 72 -4.11 4.53 -10.43
CA ILE A 72 -5.17 4.25 -11.40
C ILE A 72 -6.53 4.73 -10.91
N LEU A 73 -6.85 4.49 -9.64
CA LEU A 73 -8.15 4.87 -9.08
C LEU A 73 -8.23 6.36 -8.73
N SER A 74 -7.10 7.07 -8.79
CA SER A 74 -7.10 8.53 -8.67
C SER A 74 -7.57 9.20 -9.95
N MET A 75 -7.60 8.48 -11.06
CA MET A 75 -8.20 9.00 -12.29
C MET A 75 -9.70 9.16 -12.04
N GLU A 76 -10.25 10.32 -12.39
CA GLU A 76 -11.64 10.64 -12.12
C GLU A 76 -12.59 9.57 -12.67
N GLU A 77 -12.33 9.09 -13.87
CA GLU A 77 -13.15 8.07 -14.53
C GLU A 77 -13.11 6.70 -13.85
N ASN A 78 -12.12 6.46 -12.99
CA ASN A 78 -11.94 5.18 -12.32
C ASN A 78 -12.36 5.21 -10.83
N ARG A 79 -12.77 6.35 -10.32
CA ARG A 79 -13.17 6.47 -8.92
C ARG A 79 -14.28 5.50 -8.57
N GLY A 80 -14.05 4.69 -7.53
CA GLY A 80 -15.04 3.74 -7.07
C GLY A 80 -15.18 2.46 -7.88
N LYS A 81 -14.31 2.22 -8.84
CA LYS A 81 -14.38 1.04 -9.71
C LYS A 81 -13.52 -0.13 -9.24
N LEU A 82 -13.41 -0.30 -7.97
CA LEU A 82 -12.62 -1.41 -7.46
C LEU A 82 -13.43 -2.68 -7.27
#